data_4f84e79e218dbc5b9297896b1a075004
#
_entry.id   4f84e79e218dbc5b9297896b1a075004
#
_cell.length_a   1.000
_cell.length_b   1.000
_cell.length_c   1.000
_cell.angle_alpha   90.00
_cell.angle_beta   90.00
_cell.angle_gamma   90.00
#
_symmetry.space_group_name_H-M   'P 1'
#
loop_
_entity.id
_entity.type
_entity.pdbx_description
1 polymer ?
#
loop_
_entity_poly.entity_id
_entity_poly.type
_entity_poly.pdbx_seq_one_letter_code
_entity_poly.pdbx_strand_id
1 'polypeptide(L)'
;GKKNASLSDSIKVKSYPYALPIWGQKVTAMGYDLPYSAGLSINYFWQESDIIISDLFVGFNNGPMYNLEEIIRFDNAVATANTLNFRPDVWVFPFLNVYGIFAKANTSTAIDAGIWIPDTTNTWREVTAFSSKAEFQATGLGFGMTPTLGVGGGFLALDMNMSWTDVSALNKPVFTYVFGPRFG
;
A
#
# COMPACT_ATOMS: atom_id res chain seq x y z
N GLY A 1 26.64 23.96 -19.42
CA GLY A 1 27.36 24.55 -18.27
C GLY A 1 26.93 25.98 -17.92
N LYS A 2 26.84 26.92 -18.87
CA LYS A 2 26.54 28.34 -18.58
C LYS A 2 25.12 28.62 -18.09
N LYS A 3 24.09 27.91 -18.59
CA LYS A 3 22.69 28.06 -18.14
C LYS A 3 22.50 27.64 -16.68
N ASN A 4 23.16 26.58 -16.24
CA ASN A 4 23.03 26.12 -14.86
C ASN A 4 23.75 27.04 -13.85
N ALA A 5 24.86 27.66 -14.24
CA ALA A 5 25.58 28.64 -13.42
C ALA A 5 24.74 29.89 -13.19
N SER A 6 24.11 30.46 -14.25
CA SER A 6 23.28 31.65 -14.12
C SER A 6 21.99 31.42 -13.28
N LEU A 7 21.41 30.23 -13.36
CA LEU A 7 20.26 29.83 -12.55
C LEU A 7 20.65 29.72 -11.06
N SER A 8 21.75 29.05 -10.77
CA SER A 8 22.28 28.92 -9.41
C SER A 8 22.59 30.27 -8.78
N ASP A 9 23.18 31.21 -9.53
CA ASP A 9 23.48 32.56 -9.04
C ASP A 9 22.23 33.39 -8.78
N SER A 10 21.17 33.23 -9.58
CA SER A 10 19.88 33.88 -9.32
C SER A 10 19.17 33.31 -8.08
N ILE A 11 19.34 32.04 -7.77
CA ILE A 11 18.77 31.40 -6.59
C ILE A 11 19.49 31.88 -5.32
N LYS A 12 20.81 32.04 -5.34
CA LYS A 12 21.61 32.51 -4.17
C LYS A 12 21.18 33.87 -3.62
N VAL A 13 20.66 34.73 -4.47
CA VAL A 13 20.22 36.08 -4.09
C VAL A 13 18.77 36.09 -3.58
N LYS A 14 18.05 34.99 -3.76
CA LYS A 14 16.62 34.90 -3.42
C LYS A 14 16.44 34.72 -1.91
N SER A 15 15.59 35.53 -1.30
CA SER A 15 15.15 35.31 0.08
C SER A 15 14.19 34.12 0.14
N TYR A 16 14.41 33.20 1.07
CA TYR A 16 13.53 32.07 1.30
C TYR A 16 12.34 32.51 2.17
N PRO A 17 11.09 32.52 1.68
CA PRO A 17 9.97 33.19 2.37
C PRO A 17 9.28 32.32 3.42
N TYR A 18 9.66 31.04 3.57
CA TYR A 18 8.96 30.09 4.43
C TYR A 18 9.74 29.79 5.72
N ALA A 19 9.01 29.48 6.81
CA ALA A 19 9.61 29.05 8.08
C ALA A 19 10.22 27.63 8.00
N LEU A 20 9.72 26.79 7.12
CA LEU A 20 10.18 25.43 6.86
C LEU A 20 10.63 25.27 5.40
N PRO A 21 11.60 24.39 5.12
CA PRO A 21 12.39 23.62 6.09
C PRO A 21 13.35 24.50 6.91
N ILE A 22 13.64 24.06 8.12
CA ILE A 22 14.70 24.65 8.94
C ILE A 22 16.00 24.61 8.11
N TRP A 23 16.76 25.72 8.05
CA TRP A 23 17.91 25.94 7.18
C TRP A 23 17.59 26.17 5.69
N GLY A 24 16.32 26.37 5.32
CA GLY A 24 15.92 26.64 3.94
C GLY A 24 16.73 27.80 3.32
N GLN A 25 16.85 28.94 4.02
CA GLN A 25 17.65 30.06 3.57
C GLN A 25 19.13 29.72 3.33
N LYS A 26 19.73 28.86 4.19
CA LYS A 26 21.14 28.45 4.01
C LYS A 26 21.34 27.65 2.72
N VAL A 27 20.41 26.73 2.44
CA VAL A 27 20.50 25.88 1.25
C VAL A 27 20.21 26.70 -0.03
N THR A 28 19.26 27.64 0.03
CA THR A 28 19.01 28.57 -1.08
C THR A 28 20.24 29.45 -1.35
N ALA A 29 20.91 29.94 -0.30
CA ALA A 29 22.15 30.69 -0.43
C ALA A 29 23.33 29.89 -1.05
N MET A 30 23.27 28.55 -1.00
CA MET A 30 24.21 27.66 -1.71
C MET A 30 23.84 27.47 -3.20
N GLY A 31 22.70 28.00 -3.65
CA GLY A 31 22.23 27.91 -5.04
C GLY A 31 21.36 26.71 -5.34
N TYR A 32 20.83 26.03 -4.32
CA TYR A 32 19.87 24.94 -4.47
C TYR A 32 18.45 25.47 -4.36
N ASP A 33 17.60 25.04 -5.29
CA ASP A 33 16.17 25.29 -5.21
C ASP A 33 15.51 24.22 -4.32
N LEU A 34 14.61 24.65 -3.44
CA LEU A 34 13.93 23.77 -2.48
C LEU A 34 12.48 23.53 -2.94
N PRO A 35 11.94 22.32 -2.71
CA PRO A 35 10.52 22.07 -2.92
C PRO A 35 9.67 22.92 -1.96
N TYR A 36 8.36 22.95 -2.21
CA TYR A 36 7.41 23.53 -1.25
C TYR A 36 7.55 22.86 0.13
N SER A 37 7.40 23.67 1.17
CA SER A 37 7.59 23.22 2.57
C SER A 37 6.60 22.15 3.01
N ALA A 38 5.42 22.14 2.42
CA ALA A 38 4.37 21.16 2.72
C ALA A 38 3.75 20.64 1.43
N GLY A 39 3.31 19.41 1.48
CA GLY A 39 2.66 18.71 0.39
C GLY A 39 1.46 17.90 0.86
N LEU A 40 0.66 17.49 -0.09
CA LEU A 40 -0.47 16.62 0.11
C LEU A 40 -0.56 15.65 -1.05
N SER A 41 -0.57 14.37 -0.75
CA SER A 41 -0.81 13.32 -1.73
C SER A 41 -2.13 12.62 -1.42
N ILE A 42 -2.94 12.43 -2.44
CA ILE A 42 -4.17 11.65 -2.39
C ILE A 42 -4.06 10.58 -3.46
N ASN A 43 -4.17 9.31 -3.05
CA ASN A 43 -4.10 8.18 -3.96
C ASN A 43 -5.36 7.34 -3.81
N TYR A 44 -5.98 7.03 -4.92
CA TYR A 44 -7.02 6.02 -5.01
C TYR A 44 -6.47 4.81 -5.76
N PHE A 45 -6.65 3.64 -5.18
CA PHE A 45 -6.22 2.38 -5.74
C PHE A 45 -7.41 1.43 -5.82
N TRP A 46 -7.61 0.84 -6.97
CA TRP A 46 -8.59 -0.22 -7.21
C TRP A 46 -7.88 -1.44 -7.76
N GLN A 47 -8.23 -2.59 -7.24
CA GLN A 47 -7.69 -3.87 -7.67
C GLN A 47 -8.79 -4.91 -7.70
N GLU A 48 -8.76 -5.76 -8.71
CA GLU A 48 -9.51 -6.99 -8.81
C GLU A 48 -8.51 -8.13 -9.02
N SER A 49 -8.72 -9.24 -8.33
CA SER A 49 -7.82 -10.40 -8.38
C SER A 49 -8.64 -11.68 -8.34
N ASP A 50 -8.35 -12.57 -9.28
CA ASP A 50 -8.86 -13.93 -9.22
C ASP A 50 -8.10 -14.70 -8.13
N ILE A 51 -8.84 -15.44 -7.32
CA ILE A 51 -8.29 -16.30 -6.27
C ILE A 51 -8.36 -17.73 -6.75
N ILE A 52 -7.22 -18.38 -6.81
CA ILE A 52 -7.15 -19.82 -7.06
C ILE A 52 -7.18 -20.53 -5.72
N ILE A 53 -8.23 -21.33 -5.49
CA ILE A 53 -8.37 -22.12 -4.27
C ILE A 53 -8.01 -23.57 -4.66
N SER A 54 -6.93 -24.08 -4.08
CA SER A 54 -6.43 -25.44 -4.22
C SER A 54 -6.26 -26.10 -2.87
N ASP A 55 -6.13 -27.41 -2.84
CA ASP A 55 -5.82 -28.20 -1.63
C ASP A 55 -6.81 -28.00 -0.47
N LEU A 56 -8.11 -28.08 -0.77
CA LEU A 56 -9.15 -27.97 0.25
C LEU A 56 -9.20 -29.22 1.13
N PHE A 57 -8.76 -29.09 2.39
CA PHE A 57 -8.82 -30.15 3.38
C PHE A 57 -9.77 -29.81 4.51
N VAL A 58 -10.55 -30.80 4.95
CA VAL A 58 -11.43 -30.68 6.12
C VAL A 58 -11.13 -31.78 7.10
N GLY A 59 -10.99 -31.40 8.37
CA GLY A 59 -10.82 -32.32 9.50
C GLY A 59 -11.92 -32.12 10.56
N PHE A 60 -12.39 -33.19 11.18
CA PHE A 60 -13.38 -33.16 12.25
C PHE A 60 -12.77 -33.71 13.54
N ASN A 61 -13.01 -33.04 14.67
CA ASN A 61 -12.65 -33.51 16.03
C ASN A 61 -11.18 -33.97 16.17
N ASN A 62 -10.22 -33.22 15.64
CA ASN A 62 -8.80 -33.61 15.59
C ASN A 62 -8.52 -34.94 14.86
N GLY A 63 -9.44 -35.37 14.02
CA GLY A 63 -9.30 -36.55 13.16
C GLY A 63 -8.45 -36.28 11.92
N PRO A 64 -8.33 -37.27 11.02
CA PRO A 64 -7.60 -37.11 9.78
C PRO A 64 -8.21 -36.02 8.89
N MET A 65 -7.35 -35.37 8.11
CA MET A 65 -7.73 -34.39 7.10
C MET A 65 -8.17 -35.12 5.82
N TYR A 66 -9.31 -34.76 5.29
CA TYR A 66 -9.84 -35.29 4.04
C TYR A 66 -9.75 -34.23 2.94
N ASN A 67 -9.22 -34.58 1.79
CA ASN A 67 -9.22 -33.72 0.62
C ASN A 67 -10.62 -33.67 0.02
N LEU A 68 -11.18 -32.46 -0.13
CA LEU A 68 -12.49 -32.21 -0.70
C LEU A 68 -12.45 -31.58 -2.11
N GLU A 69 -11.29 -31.45 -2.72
CA GLU A 69 -11.10 -30.77 -4.00
C GLU A 69 -11.91 -31.40 -5.14
N GLU A 70 -12.12 -32.73 -5.12
CA GLU A 70 -12.98 -33.39 -6.11
C GLU A 70 -14.47 -33.15 -5.87
N ILE A 71 -14.86 -32.96 -4.58
CA ILE A 71 -16.25 -32.83 -4.15
C ILE A 71 -16.69 -31.39 -4.23
N ILE A 72 -15.84 -30.43 -3.79
CA ILE A 72 -16.12 -29.00 -3.82
C ILE A 72 -15.25 -28.36 -4.90
N ARG A 73 -15.91 -27.87 -5.94
CA ARG A 73 -15.24 -27.15 -7.04
C ARG A 73 -15.61 -25.69 -6.98
N PHE A 74 -14.59 -24.84 -7.10
CA PHE A 74 -14.76 -23.40 -7.14
C PHE A 74 -14.86 -22.97 -8.61
N ASP A 75 -16.01 -22.40 -8.96
CA ASP A 75 -16.27 -21.92 -10.33
C ASP A 75 -15.71 -20.49 -10.49
N ASN A 76 -15.83 -19.69 -9.43
CA ASN A 76 -15.34 -18.32 -9.43
C ASN A 76 -14.96 -17.92 -8.00
N ALA A 77 -13.82 -17.28 -7.85
CA ALA A 77 -13.41 -16.65 -6.60
C ALA A 77 -12.68 -15.35 -6.93
N VAL A 78 -13.33 -14.23 -6.66
CA VAL A 78 -12.82 -12.89 -7.01
C VAL A 78 -12.72 -12.03 -5.76
N ALA A 79 -11.56 -11.44 -5.57
CA ALA A 79 -11.32 -10.40 -4.56
C ALA A 79 -11.25 -9.03 -5.23
N THR A 80 -12.04 -8.09 -4.73
CA THR A 80 -12.01 -6.69 -5.13
C THR A 80 -11.57 -5.83 -3.97
N ALA A 81 -10.63 -4.92 -4.18
CA ALA A 81 -10.16 -3.99 -3.16
C ALA A 81 -10.19 -2.56 -3.67
N ASN A 82 -10.74 -1.66 -2.88
CA ASN A 82 -10.75 -0.21 -3.11
C ASN A 82 -10.06 0.47 -1.93
N THR A 83 -9.01 1.23 -2.20
CA THR A 83 -8.24 1.92 -1.16
C THR A 83 -8.10 3.40 -1.49
N LEU A 84 -8.46 4.25 -0.55
CA LEU A 84 -8.18 5.68 -0.56
C LEU A 84 -7.09 5.96 0.46
N ASN A 85 -6.01 6.61 0.01
CA ASN A 85 -4.88 6.98 0.84
C ASN A 85 -4.69 8.50 0.79
N PHE A 86 -4.58 9.11 1.96
CA PHE A 86 -4.33 10.53 2.19
C PHE A 86 -3.02 10.68 2.94
N ARG A 87 -2.06 11.39 2.36
CA ARG A 87 -0.71 11.54 2.91
C ARG A 87 -0.30 13.02 2.89
N PRO A 88 -0.54 13.78 3.99
CA PRO A 88 0.05 15.09 4.18
C PRO A 88 1.53 14.93 4.54
N ASP A 89 2.37 15.84 4.03
CA ASP A 89 3.80 15.83 4.30
C ASP A 89 4.36 17.23 4.54
N VAL A 90 5.49 17.28 5.22
CA VAL A 90 6.22 18.51 5.47
C VAL A 90 7.74 18.26 5.47
N TRP A 91 8.46 19.17 4.83
CA TRP A 91 9.92 19.21 4.91
C TRP A 91 10.36 19.93 6.19
N VAL A 92 10.79 19.15 7.18
CA VAL A 92 11.30 19.69 8.44
C VAL A 92 12.71 20.26 8.25
N PHE A 93 13.56 19.52 7.55
CA PHE A 93 14.88 19.95 7.09
C PHE A 93 14.98 19.79 5.58
N PRO A 94 15.91 20.47 4.90
CA PRO A 94 16.09 20.33 3.45
C PRO A 94 16.37 18.90 2.97
N PHE A 95 16.80 18.05 3.88
CA PHE A 95 17.11 16.64 3.63
C PHE A 95 16.12 15.66 4.33
N LEU A 96 15.10 16.16 5.03
CA LEU A 96 14.17 15.32 5.79
C LEU A 96 12.72 15.74 5.58
N ASN A 97 11.98 14.92 4.85
CA ASN A 97 10.52 14.98 4.76
C ASN A 97 9.90 14.08 5.82
N VAL A 98 8.85 14.53 6.49
CA VAL A 98 8.02 13.73 7.38
C VAL A 98 6.57 13.78 6.93
N TYR A 99 5.81 12.71 7.14
CA TYR A 99 4.45 12.62 6.64
C TYR A 99 3.55 11.76 7.52
N GLY A 100 2.25 12.08 7.48
CA GLY A 100 1.19 11.22 7.99
C GLY A 100 0.67 10.28 6.93
N ILE A 101 0.06 9.17 7.34
CA ILE A 101 -0.63 8.21 6.49
C ILE A 101 -2.02 8.00 7.06
N PHE A 102 -3.04 8.22 6.23
CA PHE A 102 -4.43 7.94 6.53
C PHE A 102 -4.98 7.12 5.37
N ALA A 103 -5.36 5.88 5.64
CA ALA A 103 -5.86 4.98 4.61
C ALA A 103 -7.23 4.41 5.00
N LYS A 104 -8.10 4.25 4.01
CA LYS A 104 -9.35 3.52 4.15
C LYS A 104 -9.47 2.55 2.98
N ALA A 105 -9.66 1.27 3.30
CA ALA A 105 -9.84 0.23 2.32
C ALA A 105 -11.17 -0.49 2.54
N ASN A 106 -11.82 -0.86 1.43
CA ASN A 106 -12.95 -1.76 1.40
C ASN A 106 -12.58 -2.93 0.50
N THR A 107 -12.66 -4.14 1.03
CA THR A 107 -12.35 -5.37 0.30
C THR A 107 -13.58 -6.25 0.30
N SER A 108 -13.89 -6.83 -0.85
CA SER A 108 -14.96 -7.79 -1.03
C SER A 108 -14.39 -9.04 -1.68
N THR A 109 -14.70 -10.21 -1.13
CA THR A 109 -14.36 -11.49 -1.74
C THR A 109 -15.66 -12.23 -2.04
N ALA A 110 -15.91 -12.52 -3.29
CA ALA A 110 -17.02 -13.33 -3.76
C ALA A 110 -16.51 -14.70 -4.20
N ILE A 111 -17.18 -15.75 -3.74
CA ILE A 111 -16.83 -17.13 -4.06
C ILE A 111 -18.09 -17.84 -4.50
N ASP A 112 -18.03 -18.45 -5.70
CA ASP A 112 -19.05 -19.36 -6.21
C ASP A 112 -18.45 -20.76 -6.24
N ALA A 113 -19.15 -21.73 -5.66
CA ALA A 113 -18.70 -23.12 -5.59
C ALA A 113 -19.86 -24.08 -5.71
N GLY A 114 -19.58 -25.25 -6.28
CA GLY A 114 -20.52 -26.36 -6.42
C GLY A 114 -20.08 -27.59 -5.65
N ILE A 115 -21.05 -28.36 -5.17
CA ILE A 115 -20.83 -29.69 -4.59
C ILE A 115 -21.12 -30.73 -5.67
N TRP A 116 -20.12 -31.55 -5.97
CA TRP A 116 -20.13 -32.57 -6.99
C TRP A 116 -20.07 -33.96 -6.34
N ILE A 117 -20.88 -34.89 -6.80
CA ILE A 117 -20.86 -36.31 -6.35
C ILE A 117 -20.85 -37.22 -7.57
N PRO A 118 -20.09 -38.33 -7.51
CA PRO A 118 -20.14 -39.34 -8.57
C PRO A 118 -21.48 -40.11 -8.51
N ASP A 119 -22.07 -40.31 -9.65
CA ASP A 119 -23.23 -41.20 -9.80
C ASP A 119 -22.81 -42.67 -9.88
N THR A 120 -23.78 -43.58 -10.04
CA THR A 120 -23.55 -45.02 -10.12
C THR A 120 -22.68 -45.44 -11.32
N THR A 121 -22.49 -44.54 -12.29
CA THR A 121 -21.65 -44.74 -13.48
C THR A 121 -20.29 -44.04 -13.34
N ASN A 122 -19.96 -43.56 -12.16
CA ASN A 122 -18.74 -42.79 -11.86
C ASN A 122 -18.66 -41.48 -12.65
N THR A 123 -19.83 -40.93 -13.06
CA THR A 123 -19.91 -39.61 -13.68
C THR A 123 -20.20 -38.57 -12.61
N TRP A 124 -19.33 -37.54 -12.51
CA TRP A 124 -19.49 -36.46 -11.54
C TRP A 124 -20.64 -35.55 -11.97
N ARG A 125 -21.55 -35.30 -11.03
CA ARG A 125 -22.70 -34.40 -11.22
C ARG A 125 -22.74 -33.36 -10.10
N GLU A 126 -23.02 -32.13 -10.48
CA GLU A 126 -23.30 -31.07 -9.54
C GLU A 126 -24.66 -31.31 -8.87
N VAL A 127 -24.65 -31.37 -7.54
CA VAL A 127 -25.85 -31.59 -6.72
C VAL A 127 -26.40 -30.28 -6.19
N THR A 128 -25.52 -29.35 -5.86
CA THR A 128 -25.89 -28.03 -5.37
C THR A 128 -24.75 -27.06 -5.61
N ALA A 129 -25.11 -25.79 -5.91
CA ALA A 129 -24.19 -24.69 -5.97
C ALA A 129 -24.50 -23.73 -4.81
N PHE A 130 -23.47 -23.03 -4.33
CA PHE A 130 -23.61 -21.97 -3.33
C PHE A 130 -22.69 -20.81 -3.65
N SER A 131 -23.13 -19.61 -3.30
CA SER A 131 -22.33 -18.39 -3.39
C SER A 131 -22.12 -17.82 -2.01
N SER A 132 -20.93 -17.35 -1.75
CA SER A 132 -20.57 -16.66 -0.51
C SER A 132 -19.89 -15.35 -0.83
N LYS A 133 -20.23 -14.31 -0.08
CA LYS A 133 -19.59 -13.00 -0.18
C LYS A 133 -19.15 -12.54 1.20
N ALA A 134 -17.87 -12.20 1.32
CA ALA A 134 -17.29 -11.62 2.52
C ALA A 134 -16.84 -10.19 2.22
N GLU A 135 -17.21 -9.25 3.09
CA GLU A 135 -16.82 -7.84 2.98
C GLU A 135 -16.04 -7.42 4.22
N PHE A 136 -14.91 -6.76 3.99
CA PHE A 136 -14.04 -6.28 5.05
C PHE A 136 -13.73 -4.81 4.83
N GLN A 137 -13.70 -4.07 5.94
CA GLN A 137 -13.23 -2.69 5.94
C GLN A 137 -11.94 -2.61 6.72
N ALA A 138 -11.01 -1.78 6.24
CA ALA A 138 -9.78 -1.51 6.94
C ALA A 138 -9.56 0.01 7.02
N THR A 139 -9.08 0.46 8.18
CA THR A 139 -8.69 1.85 8.41
C THR A 139 -7.25 1.86 8.90
N GLY A 140 -6.38 2.53 8.16
CA GLY A 140 -4.96 2.62 8.45
C GLY A 140 -4.58 4.02 8.93
N LEU A 141 -3.79 4.07 10.00
CA LEU A 141 -3.13 5.27 10.49
C LEU A 141 -1.64 5.01 10.59
N GLY A 142 -0.83 5.97 10.16
CA GLY A 142 0.61 5.81 10.21
C GLY A 142 1.36 7.12 10.07
N PHE A 143 2.65 7.02 10.17
CA PHE A 143 3.56 8.10 9.89
C PHE A 143 4.88 7.58 9.31
N GLY A 144 5.60 8.45 8.64
CA GLY A 144 6.87 8.10 8.06
C GLY A 144 7.79 9.30 7.90
N MET A 145 9.01 9.00 7.49
CA MET A 145 10.02 9.97 7.14
C MET A 145 10.84 9.51 5.95
N THR A 146 11.32 10.47 5.20
CA THR A 146 12.17 10.22 4.04
C THR A 146 13.41 11.11 4.12
N PRO A 147 14.50 10.68 4.80
CA PRO A 147 15.79 11.32 4.64
C PRO A 147 16.27 11.20 3.19
N THR A 148 16.74 12.31 2.64
CA THR A 148 17.19 12.42 1.24
C THR A 148 18.52 13.15 1.19
N LEU A 149 19.47 12.59 0.47
CA LEU A 149 20.77 13.19 0.21
C LEU A 149 20.95 13.37 -1.31
N GLY A 150 21.28 14.57 -1.74
CA GLY A 150 21.59 14.88 -3.13
C GLY A 150 23.08 15.20 -3.29
N VAL A 151 23.74 14.58 -4.25
CA VAL A 151 25.16 14.81 -4.56
C VAL A 151 25.36 14.76 -6.08
N GLY A 152 25.94 15.83 -6.64
CA GLY A 152 26.42 15.83 -8.02
C GLY A 152 25.35 15.63 -9.11
N GLY A 153 24.08 15.97 -8.78
CA GLY A 153 22.95 15.78 -9.70
C GLY A 153 22.21 14.47 -9.53
N GLY A 154 22.70 13.58 -8.66
CA GLY A 154 21.99 12.37 -8.21
C GLY A 154 21.39 12.53 -6.83
N PHE A 155 20.51 11.61 -6.42
CA PHE A 155 19.97 11.56 -5.07
C PHE A 155 19.88 10.14 -4.53
N LEU A 156 19.95 10.04 -3.21
CA LEU A 156 19.64 8.84 -2.43
C LEU A 156 18.60 9.22 -1.39
N ALA A 157 17.51 8.49 -1.33
CA ALA A 157 16.47 8.66 -0.33
C ALA A 157 16.09 7.31 0.29
N LEU A 158 15.76 7.30 1.57
CA LEU A 158 15.26 6.13 2.26
C LEU A 158 13.86 6.44 2.81
N ASP A 159 12.83 5.90 2.18
CA ASP A 159 11.46 6.02 2.67
C ASP A 159 11.22 5.00 3.80
N MET A 160 10.91 5.48 4.98
CA MET A 160 10.65 4.66 6.16
C MET A 160 9.30 5.04 6.74
N ASN A 161 8.42 4.07 6.90
CA ASN A 161 7.15 4.34 7.53
C ASN A 161 6.67 3.18 8.41
N MET A 162 5.78 3.51 9.31
CA MET A 162 5.06 2.56 10.14
C MET A 162 3.58 2.90 10.16
N SER A 163 2.75 1.88 10.16
CA SER A 163 1.30 2.03 10.18
C SER A 163 0.62 0.95 11.01
N TRP A 164 -0.51 1.32 11.58
CA TRP A 164 -1.45 0.44 12.25
C TRP A 164 -2.72 0.41 11.43
N THR A 165 -3.12 -0.78 11.02
CA THR A 165 -4.31 -1.00 10.22
C THR A 165 -5.32 -1.80 11.02
N ASP A 166 -6.44 -1.20 11.33
CA ASP A 166 -7.59 -1.85 11.94
C ASP A 166 -8.45 -2.46 10.84
N VAL A 167 -8.66 -3.77 10.90
CA VAL A 167 -9.44 -4.54 9.93
C VAL A 167 -10.65 -5.11 10.62
N SER A 168 -11.85 -4.90 10.08
CA SER A 168 -13.12 -5.30 10.69
C SER A 168 -13.24 -6.79 11.00
N ALA A 169 -12.46 -7.64 10.33
CA ALA A 169 -12.41 -9.09 10.54
C ALA A 169 -11.40 -9.53 11.61
N LEU A 170 -10.57 -8.63 12.13
CA LEU A 170 -9.51 -8.95 13.08
C LEU A 170 -9.77 -8.32 14.44
N ASN A 171 -9.40 -9.03 15.49
CA ASN A 171 -9.54 -8.55 16.87
C ASN A 171 -8.42 -7.58 17.30
N LYS A 172 -7.38 -7.43 16.49
CA LYS A 172 -6.23 -6.55 16.78
C LYS A 172 -5.76 -5.87 15.51
N PRO A 173 -5.31 -4.62 15.60
CA PRO A 173 -4.69 -3.93 14.47
C PRO A 173 -3.45 -4.67 13.96
N VAL A 174 -3.28 -4.63 12.65
CA VAL A 174 -2.07 -5.11 11.98
C VAL A 174 -1.04 -3.99 11.98
N PHE A 175 0.16 -4.28 12.45
CA PHE A 175 1.26 -3.35 12.46
C PHE A 175 2.22 -3.65 11.31
N THR A 176 2.60 -2.61 10.55
CA THR A 176 3.44 -2.74 9.36
C THR A 176 4.59 -1.74 9.38
N TYR A 177 5.78 -2.20 9.03
CA TYR A 177 6.94 -1.37 8.70
C TYR A 177 7.25 -1.47 7.22
N VAL A 178 7.61 -0.34 6.62
CA VAL A 178 8.05 -0.28 5.22
C VAL A 178 9.38 0.46 5.15
N PHE A 179 10.32 -0.12 4.39
CA PHE A 179 11.59 0.49 4.03
C PHE A 179 11.72 0.48 2.51
N GLY A 180 11.85 1.64 1.92
CA GLY A 180 11.91 1.82 0.47
C GLY A 180 13.11 2.67 0.06
N PRO A 181 14.29 2.08 -0.27
CA PRO A 181 15.39 2.85 -0.83
C PRO A 181 15.04 3.35 -2.23
N ARG A 182 15.38 4.60 -2.53
CA ARG A 182 15.20 5.25 -3.82
C ARG A 182 16.50 5.94 -4.22
N PHE A 183 16.86 5.84 -5.48
CA PHE A 183 18.03 6.49 -6.04
C PHE A 183 17.74 6.95 -7.47
N GLY A 184 18.39 8.00 -7.89
CA GLY A 184 18.26 8.57 -9.24
C GLY A 184 19.31 9.64 -9.52
#